data_011c86a6799aee5883467b3ed5483f87
#
_entry.id   011c86a6799aee5883467b3ed5483f87
#
_cell.length_a   1.000
_cell.length_b   1.000
_cell.length_c   1.000
_cell.angle_alpha   90.00
_cell.angle_beta   90.00
_cell.angle_gamma   90.00
#
_symmetry.space_group_name_H-M   'P 1'
#
loop_
_entity.id
_entity.type
_entity.pdbx_description
1 polymer ?
#
loop_
_entity_poly.entity_id
_entity_poly.type
_entity_poly.pdbx_seq_one_letter_code
_entity_poly.pdbx_strand_id
1 'polypeptide(L)'
;MVWGRLIRLEKEDIMTKKIYGYNGIILDVDLSSGKIEKKAINPNDLRNFIGGRGLGVKLLWDRLKDKPGANPLGPENPLMFMSGLFSGFPAPSSSRTCVVTKSPHTSPKKSQYTHASTLSYSNMGGFFGPELRFAGYDGLVVTGKAAAPVYLYIDDDKVEIRDAKKFWGMGTDQFDKDLIEELGDPRFRTCYIGPAGENLVEYACIINTAARAAGRGGTGCVMGSKNLKAVAVRGTGQPEIGNHRLYLEALEEARQRFKNEEIYSMWRSAGTAAALEMLSGLGIMAVKNYREGTFPEVNKIGAQSSRKNWVRSFSCYCCPLACKKSGKTTNSPFAGLVHDGPEYETGTMLGANLMISDNAGMMKAIYLADDYGLDAISLGNTIGFLMEAYEKKLIDKKFLDNIDLKWGSVNATLKMIHRINSRQGIGDLASKGVKALAEEIGQDSQKFAMHVKGHELAAHNCQANPPRALCYATANRGACHLNGTSVEEQNSTALTDSIGVCLFGMGGYGRDGDLIGELMSGITGSTSKSDLQQTGERIFNLEKLFNYREGFTRADDVVPDRFFEEPLTIGDKKGAVLTRGQFKTMMDEFYTKRGWDLQTSEPGTAKLKSLNL
;
A
#
# COMPACT_ATOMS: atom_id res chain seq x y z
N MET A 1 45.18 18.00 -21.01
CA MET A 1 44.32 19.19 -20.81
C MET A 1 43.00 19.17 -21.62
N VAL A 2 42.81 18.33 -22.60
CA VAL A 2 41.58 18.27 -23.44
C VAL A 2 40.46 17.48 -22.77
N TRP A 3 40.80 16.43 -22.03
CA TRP A 3 39.81 15.57 -21.34
C TRP A 3 39.12 16.20 -20.12
N GLY A 4 39.79 17.10 -19.43
CA GLY A 4 39.22 17.81 -18.29
C GLY A 4 38.18 18.89 -18.67
N ARG A 5 38.24 19.38 -19.90
CA ARG A 5 37.30 20.38 -20.42
C ARG A 5 35.99 19.74 -20.94
N LEU A 6 36.09 18.56 -21.52
CA LEU A 6 34.91 17.78 -21.98
C LEU A 6 34.04 17.29 -20.80
N ILE A 7 34.66 16.80 -19.72
CA ILE A 7 33.92 16.35 -18.52
C ILE A 7 33.29 17.55 -17.79
N ARG A 8 33.89 18.72 -17.84
CA ARG A 8 33.32 19.93 -17.23
C ARG A 8 32.15 20.50 -18.02
N LEU A 9 32.23 20.47 -19.37
CA LEU A 9 31.12 20.88 -20.25
C LEU A 9 29.92 19.94 -20.15
N GLU A 10 30.11 18.61 -20.05
CA GLU A 10 29.02 17.67 -19.84
C GLU A 10 28.36 17.82 -18.46
N LYS A 11 29.12 18.18 -17.41
CA LYS A 11 28.53 18.48 -16.08
C LYS A 11 27.78 19.80 -16.02
N GLU A 12 28.25 20.83 -16.70
CA GLU A 12 27.59 22.14 -16.78
C GLU A 12 26.33 22.10 -17.68
N ASP A 13 26.34 21.33 -18.77
CA ASP A 13 25.17 21.14 -19.65
C ASP A 13 24.04 20.29 -18.99
N ILE A 14 24.36 19.38 -18.07
CA ILE A 14 23.38 18.60 -17.34
C ILE A 14 22.62 19.45 -16.31
N MET A 15 23.22 20.51 -15.78
CA MET A 15 22.63 21.40 -14.76
C MET A 15 21.74 22.52 -15.32
N THR A 16 21.74 22.75 -16.63
CA THR A 16 21.06 23.92 -17.24
C THR A 16 19.80 23.62 -18.01
N LYS A 17 19.45 22.36 -18.26
CA LYS A 17 18.24 22.03 -18.99
C LYS A 17 17.04 22.00 -18.05
N LYS A 18 16.13 22.96 -18.18
CA LYS A 18 14.89 23.05 -17.41
C LYS A 18 14.07 21.75 -17.50
N ILE A 19 13.73 21.17 -16.36
CA ILE A 19 12.91 19.94 -16.28
C ILE A 19 11.48 20.37 -16.00
N TYR A 20 10.61 20.22 -17.00
CA TYR A 20 9.18 20.46 -16.83
C TYR A 20 8.48 19.27 -16.18
N GLY A 21 7.41 19.52 -15.45
CA GLY A 21 6.63 18.51 -14.78
C GLY A 21 7.20 18.03 -13.44
N TYR A 22 8.39 18.48 -13.08
CA TYR A 22 9.07 18.12 -11.82
C TYR A 22 9.67 19.35 -11.14
N ASN A 23 9.88 19.25 -9.83
CA ASN A 23 10.74 20.17 -9.10
C ASN A 23 12.23 19.79 -9.23
N GLY A 24 12.49 18.51 -9.54
CA GLY A 24 13.84 17.96 -9.70
C GLY A 24 14.58 17.75 -8.38
N ILE A 25 13.88 17.78 -7.23
CA ILE A 25 14.50 17.79 -5.89
C ILE A 25 13.88 16.71 -5.00
N ILE A 26 14.76 15.93 -4.36
CA ILE A 26 14.43 15.07 -3.20
C ILE A 26 14.88 15.78 -1.93
N LEU A 27 13.99 15.87 -0.94
CA LEU A 27 14.35 16.24 0.42
C LEU A 27 14.90 15.00 1.14
N ASP A 28 16.17 15.03 1.54
CA ASP A 28 16.86 13.91 2.20
C ASP A 28 17.16 14.27 3.65
N VAL A 29 16.61 13.52 4.59
CA VAL A 29 16.69 13.80 6.02
C VAL A 29 17.31 12.60 6.75
N ASP A 30 18.39 12.84 7.47
CA ASP A 30 18.97 11.86 8.40
C ASP A 30 18.64 12.25 9.85
N LEU A 31 17.76 11.49 10.47
CA LEU A 31 17.29 11.74 11.84
C LEU A 31 18.35 11.46 12.91
N SER A 32 19.39 10.67 12.61
CA SER A 32 20.48 10.41 13.57
C SER A 32 21.42 11.59 13.72
N SER A 33 21.73 12.26 12.61
CA SER A 33 22.62 13.43 12.59
C SER A 33 21.88 14.76 12.61
N GLY A 34 20.56 14.74 12.37
CA GLY A 34 19.76 15.95 12.15
C GLY A 34 20.02 16.66 10.82
N LYS A 35 20.74 16.01 9.89
CA LYS A 35 21.09 16.58 8.60
C LYS A 35 19.89 16.63 7.66
N ILE A 36 19.66 17.79 7.04
CA ILE A 36 18.62 18.04 6.04
C ILE A 36 19.29 18.53 4.77
N GLU A 37 19.05 17.84 3.66
CA GLU A 37 19.67 18.15 2.36
C GLU A 37 18.63 18.16 1.23
N LYS A 38 18.79 19.08 0.29
CA LYS A 38 18.08 19.09 -0.99
C LYS A 38 18.97 18.42 -2.04
N LYS A 39 18.54 17.28 -2.59
CA LYS A 39 19.32 16.51 -3.57
C LYS A 39 18.65 16.59 -4.94
N ALA A 40 19.41 17.01 -5.95
CA ALA A 40 18.94 16.98 -7.33
C ALA A 40 18.69 15.53 -7.78
N ILE A 41 17.59 15.32 -8.50
CA ILE A 41 17.28 14.03 -9.10
C ILE A 41 18.00 13.92 -10.44
N ASN A 42 18.60 12.76 -10.71
CA ASN A 42 19.18 12.49 -12.03
C ASN A 42 18.06 12.50 -13.11
N PRO A 43 18.16 13.35 -14.14
CA PRO A 43 17.15 13.41 -15.20
C PRO A 43 16.90 12.08 -15.92
N ASN A 44 17.88 11.18 -15.99
CA ASN A 44 17.71 9.86 -16.56
C ASN A 44 16.82 8.97 -15.67
N ASP A 45 16.88 9.13 -14.34
CA ASP A 45 16.00 8.39 -13.43
C ASP A 45 14.56 8.88 -13.58
N LEU A 46 14.32 10.19 -13.73
CA LEU A 46 13.00 10.72 -14.04
C LEU A 46 12.46 10.18 -15.37
N ARG A 47 13.31 10.06 -16.39
CA ARG A 47 12.92 9.51 -17.70
C ARG A 47 12.58 8.03 -17.64
N ASN A 48 13.35 7.24 -16.90
CA ASN A 48 13.25 5.79 -16.87
C ASN A 48 12.26 5.25 -15.83
N PHE A 49 12.02 6.00 -14.73
CA PHE A 49 11.23 5.55 -13.58
C PHE A 49 10.08 6.52 -13.23
N ILE A 50 10.01 7.68 -13.87
CA ILE A 50 8.96 8.70 -13.78
C ILE A 50 8.90 9.34 -12.38
N GLY A 51 8.31 8.70 -11.39
CA GLY A 51 8.06 9.22 -10.05
C GLY A 51 7.49 8.13 -9.15
N GLY A 52 6.81 8.50 -8.07
CA GLY A 52 6.05 7.58 -7.22
C GLY A 52 6.77 6.26 -6.94
N ARG A 53 6.12 5.14 -7.28
CA ARG A 53 6.66 3.79 -7.11
C ARG A 53 7.98 3.59 -7.85
N GLY A 54 8.06 3.98 -9.12
CA GLY A 54 9.24 3.71 -9.95
C GLY A 54 10.50 4.40 -9.43
N LEU A 55 10.45 5.71 -9.22
CA LEU A 55 11.59 6.46 -8.69
C LEU A 55 11.94 6.01 -7.26
N GLY A 56 10.93 5.73 -6.42
CA GLY A 56 11.15 5.22 -5.07
C GLY A 56 11.86 3.87 -5.06
N VAL A 57 11.47 2.93 -5.92
CA VAL A 57 12.14 1.62 -6.07
C VAL A 57 13.57 1.78 -6.57
N LYS A 58 13.82 2.67 -7.55
CA LYS A 58 15.17 2.99 -8.03
C LYS A 58 16.06 3.54 -6.91
N LEU A 59 15.57 4.49 -6.15
CA LEU A 59 16.31 5.08 -5.02
C LEU A 59 16.54 4.07 -3.90
N LEU A 60 15.59 3.17 -3.62
CA LEU A 60 15.76 2.08 -2.66
C LEU A 60 16.86 1.12 -3.11
N TRP A 61 16.81 0.72 -4.38
CA TRP A 61 17.84 -0.13 -4.96
C TRP A 61 19.24 0.50 -4.83
N ASP A 62 19.40 1.76 -5.24
CA ASP A 62 20.69 2.43 -5.19
C ASP A 62 21.28 2.53 -3.78
N ARG A 63 20.42 2.70 -2.77
CA ARG A 63 20.85 2.82 -1.36
C ARG A 63 21.18 1.48 -0.71
N LEU A 64 20.53 0.39 -1.14
CA LEU A 64 20.62 -0.93 -0.49
C LEU A 64 21.23 -2.02 -1.38
N LYS A 65 21.55 -1.77 -2.66
CA LYS A 65 22.06 -2.81 -3.58
C LYS A 65 23.32 -3.53 -3.06
N ASP A 66 24.17 -2.82 -2.33
CA ASP A 66 25.41 -3.36 -1.75
C ASP A 66 25.25 -3.78 -0.27
N LYS A 67 24.00 -3.81 0.24
CA LYS A 67 23.66 -4.15 1.62
C LYS A 67 22.51 -5.19 1.68
N PRO A 68 22.68 -6.38 1.06
CA PRO A 68 21.65 -7.42 1.17
C PRO A 68 21.47 -7.83 2.62
N GLY A 69 20.23 -8.11 3.03
CA GLY A 69 19.92 -8.41 4.43
C GLY A 69 19.98 -7.23 5.38
N ALA A 70 20.02 -5.97 4.89
CA ALA A 70 19.89 -4.79 5.74
C ALA A 70 18.65 -4.89 6.63
N ASN A 71 18.78 -4.54 7.91
CA ASN A 71 17.67 -4.62 8.87
C ASN A 71 16.55 -3.64 8.45
N PRO A 72 15.31 -4.12 8.20
CA PRO A 72 14.21 -3.24 7.81
C PRO A 72 13.82 -2.21 8.89
N LEU A 73 14.15 -2.46 10.16
CA LEU A 73 13.96 -1.51 11.25
C LEU A 73 15.26 -0.76 11.62
N GLY A 74 16.34 -1.01 10.89
CA GLY A 74 17.62 -0.32 11.07
C GLY A 74 17.61 1.12 10.55
N PRO A 75 18.54 1.96 11.03
CA PRO A 75 18.64 3.36 10.63
C PRO A 75 18.96 3.53 9.14
N GLU A 76 19.66 2.57 8.52
CA GLU A 76 20.03 2.58 7.10
C GLU A 76 18.88 2.31 6.15
N ASN A 77 17.80 1.64 6.59
CA ASN A 77 16.62 1.43 5.76
C ASN A 77 15.91 2.76 5.52
N PRO A 78 15.79 3.24 4.27
CA PRO A 78 15.12 4.50 4.00
C PRO A 78 13.60 4.32 4.07
N LEU A 79 12.90 5.32 4.63
CA LEU A 79 11.47 5.52 4.48
C LEU A 79 11.27 6.67 3.50
N MET A 80 10.62 6.41 2.37
CA MET A 80 10.51 7.36 1.28
C MET A 80 9.05 7.67 0.97
N PHE A 81 8.72 8.96 0.85
CA PHE A 81 7.41 9.47 0.42
C PHE A 81 7.57 10.07 -0.97
N MET A 82 7.11 9.38 -1.99
CA MET A 82 7.36 9.73 -3.38
C MET A 82 6.08 10.18 -4.06
N SER A 83 6.08 11.40 -4.59
CA SER A 83 4.96 11.92 -5.40
C SER A 83 5.05 11.40 -6.83
N GLY A 84 3.89 11.12 -7.44
CA GLY A 84 3.86 10.77 -8.85
C GLY A 84 3.94 11.99 -9.76
N LEU A 85 4.19 11.78 -11.05
CA LEU A 85 4.29 12.86 -12.04
C LEU A 85 3.05 13.77 -12.09
N PHE A 86 1.84 13.18 -11.97
CA PHE A 86 0.59 13.93 -12.03
C PHE A 86 0.20 14.58 -10.69
N SER A 87 0.84 14.20 -9.59
CA SER A 87 0.55 14.80 -8.27
C SER A 87 0.84 16.29 -8.29
N GLY A 88 -0.12 17.10 -7.80
CA GLY A 88 -0.02 18.57 -7.83
C GLY A 88 -0.54 19.22 -9.12
N PHE A 89 -0.76 18.47 -10.18
CA PHE A 89 -1.49 18.94 -11.36
C PHE A 89 -2.98 18.62 -11.25
N PRO A 90 -3.89 19.45 -11.80
CA PRO A 90 -5.34 19.23 -11.70
C PRO A 90 -5.88 18.11 -12.62
N ALA A 91 -5.11 17.03 -12.80
CA ALA A 91 -5.58 15.84 -13.49
C ALA A 91 -6.51 15.01 -12.60
N PRO A 92 -7.59 14.38 -13.14
CA PRO A 92 -8.50 13.60 -12.32
C PRO A 92 -7.82 12.46 -11.55
N SER A 93 -8.12 12.31 -10.26
CA SER A 93 -7.60 11.22 -9.40
C SER A 93 -6.07 11.18 -9.21
N SER A 94 -5.35 12.28 -9.36
CA SER A 94 -3.88 12.44 -9.35
C SER A 94 -3.28 12.71 -7.98
N SER A 95 -3.80 12.07 -6.93
CA SER A 95 -3.44 12.38 -5.53
C SER A 95 -2.44 11.44 -4.89
N ARG A 96 -2.01 10.37 -5.58
CA ARG A 96 -1.29 9.28 -4.93
C ARG A 96 0.13 9.67 -4.53
N THR A 97 0.45 9.33 -3.28
CA THR A 97 1.82 9.31 -2.74
C THR A 97 2.20 7.84 -2.54
N CYS A 98 3.34 7.44 -3.07
CA CYS A 98 3.86 6.10 -2.87
C CYS A 98 4.89 6.12 -1.72
N VAL A 99 4.62 5.38 -0.65
CA VAL A 99 5.59 5.16 0.42
C VAL A 99 6.41 3.93 0.10
N VAL A 100 7.74 4.07 -0.02
CA VAL A 100 8.67 2.99 -0.42
C VAL A 100 9.71 2.77 0.66
N THR A 101 9.96 1.50 0.98
CA THR A 101 10.94 1.07 2.00
C THR A 101 11.25 -0.43 1.84
N LYS A 102 12.17 -0.99 2.62
CA LYS A 102 12.27 -2.43 2.82
C LYS A 102 11.29 -2.86 3.91
N SER A 103 10.52 -3.93 3.67
CA SER A 103 9.42 -4.36 4.54
C SER A 103 9.91 -5.06 5.82
N PRO A 104 9.40 -4.75 7.00
CA PRO A 104 9.65 -5.53 8.20
C PRO A 104 8.77 -6.80 8.28
N HIS A 105 7.73 -6.90 7.45
CA HIS A 105 6.63 -7.86 7.57
C HIS A 105 6.72 -9.05 6.60
N THR A 106 7.77 -9.12 5.79
CA THR A 106 7.96 -10.19 4.81
C THR A 106 9.25 -10.93 5.04
N SER A 107 9.30 -12.20 4.68
CA SER A 107 10.53 -12.99 4.72
C SER A 107 10.46 -14.16 3.73
N PRO A 108 11.59 -14.56 3.11
CA PRO A 108 11.64 -15.74 2.26
C PRO A 108 11.55 -17.03 3.10
N LYS A 109 11.28 -18.14 2.43
CA LYS A 109 11.34 -19.47 3.07
C LYS A 109 12.78 -19.84 3.47
N LYS A 110 13.75 -19.39 2.69
CA LYS A 110 15.17 -19.60 2.96
C LYS A 110 15.98 -18.39 2.49
N SER A 111 16.93 -17.95 3.29
CA SER A 111 17.93 -16.95 2.92
C SER A 111 19.18 -17.12 3.76
N GLN A 112 20.32 -16.69 3.22
CA GLN A 112 21.57 -16.57 3.96
C GLN A 112 21.60 -15.31 4.85
N TYR A 113 20.63 -14.41 4.69
CA TYR A 113 20.57 -13.14 5.43
C TYR A 113 19.51 -13.18 6.51
N THR A 114 19.88 -12.82 7.74
CA THR A 114 18.98 -12.81 8.91
C THR A 114 17.76 -11.89 8.72
N HIS A 115 17.96 -10.75 8.06
CA HIS A 115 16.90 -9.74 7.85
C HIS A 115 16.44 -9.68 6.39
N ALA A 116 16.51 -10.83 5.68
CA ALA A 116 15.99 -10.92 4.33
C ALA A 116 14.51 -10.57 4.28
N SER A 117 14.14 -9.60 3.43
CA SER A 117 12.75 -9.23 3.24
C SER A 117 12.54 -8.56 1.88
N THR A 118 11.27 -8.47 1.44
CA THR A 118 10.94 -7.81 0.17
C THR A 118 11.11 -6.30 0.30
N LEU A 119 11.27 -5.63 -0.84
CA LEU A 119 10.87 -4.23 -0.88
C LEU A 119 9.37 -4.08 -0.62
N SER A 120 8.97 -2.92 -0.14
CA SER A 120 7.57 -2.53 0.02
C SER A 120 7.30 -1.20 -0.67
N TYR A 121 6.15 -1.11 -1.32
CA TYR A 121 5.57 0.14 -1.79
C TYR A 121 4.10 0.16 -1.40
N SER A 122 3.62 1.31 -0.93
CA SER A 122 2.25 1.45 -0.46
C SER A 122 1.70 2.82 -0.86
N ASN A 123 0.61 2.81 -1.63
CA ASN A 123 0.02 4.03 -2.16
C ASN A 123 -1.07 4.57 -1.25
N MET A 124 -0.96 5.81 -0.82
CA MET A 124 -2.01 6.52 -0.10
C MET A 124 -2.62 7.62 -0.97
N GLY A 125 -3.93 7.82 -0.84
CA GLY A 125 -4.63 8.98 -1.40
C GLY A 125 -4.53 10.18 -0.47
N GLY A 126 -5.42 11.15 -0.65
CA GLY A 126 -5.48 12.36 0.19
C GLY A 126 -4.87 13.56 -0.50
N PHE A 127 -4.10 14.36 0.23
CA PHE A 127 -3.56 15.64 -0.23
C PHE A 127 -2.05 15.78 -0.01
N PHE A 128 -1.43 14.86 0.71
CA PHE A 128 -0.03 14.95 1.12
C PHE A 128 0.95 15.05 -0.06
N GLY A 129 0.83 14.17 -1.06
CA GLY A 129 1.73 14.19 -2.23
C GLY A 129 1.66 15.47 -3.05
N PRO A 130 0.46 15.96 -3.40
CA PRO A 130 0.31 17.28 -4.01
C PRO A 130 0.94 18.40 -3.19
N GLU A 131 0.73 18.44 -1.88
CA GLU A 131 1.28 19.47 -1.02
C GLU A 131 2.82 19.42 -0.94
N LEU A 132 3.40 18.20 -0.92
CA LEU A 132 4.86 18.01 -0.99
C LEU A 132 5.43 18.57 -2.30
N ARG A 133 4.70 18.40 -3.41
CA ARG A 133 5.06 18.99 -4.71
C ARG A 133 4.98 20.52 -4.68
N PHE A 134 3.96 21.07 -4.04
CA PHE A 134 3.81 22.52 -3.87
C PHE A 134 4.89 23.11 -2.97
N ALA A 135 5.42 22.34 -2.02
CA ALA A 135 6.58 22.72 -1.21
C ALA A 135 7.93 22.62 -1.95
N GLY A 136 7.93 22.23 -3.23
CA GLY A 136 9.13 22.20 -4.07
C GLY A 136 9.88 20.86 -4.08
N TYR A 137 9.26 19.75 -3.63
CA TYR A 137 9.91 18.44 -3.56
C TYR A 137 9.11 17.37 -4.33
N ASP A 138 9.82 16.55 -5.13
CA ASP A 138 9.22 15.38 -5.79
C ASP A 138 9.18 14.15 -4.89
N GLY A 139 9.91 14.19 -3.78
CA GLY A 139 9.91 13.18 -2.75
C GLY A 139 10.66 13.59 -1.50
N LEU A 140 10.38 12.85 -0.42
CA LEU A 140 11.05 12.93 0.87
C LEU A 140 11.67 11.57 1.18
N VAL A 141 12.94 11.55 1.56
CA VAL A 141 13.66 10.36 2.03
C VAL A 141 14.10 10.58 3.46
N VAL A 142 13.72 9.65 4.35
CA VAL A 142 14.09 9.70 5.76
C VAL A 142 14.93 8.47 6.11
N THR A 143 16.13 8.70 6.60
CA THR A 143 17.06 7.70 7.16
C THR A 143 17.39 8.02 8.62
N GLY A 144 18.21 7.20 9.24
CA GLY A 144 18.58 7.41 10.64
C GLY A 144 17.45 7.07 11.62
N LYS A 145 17.71 7.37 12.89
CA LYS A 145 16.77 7.25 14.01
C LYS A 145 16.96 8.44 14.95
N ALA A 146 15.92 9.19 15.23
CA ALA A 146 15.96 10.25 16.22
C ALA A 146 16.15 9.69 17.65
N ALA A 147 16.84 10.43 18.51
CA ALA A 147 17.05 10.05 19.91
C ALA A 147 15.75 10.01 20.75
N ALA A 148 14.75 10.77 20.33
CA ALA A 148 13.44 10.87 20.95
C ALA A 148 12.37 11.05 19.86
N PRO A 149 11.07 10.89 20.17
CA PRO A 149 10.00 11.14 19.21
C PRO A 149 10.04 12.54 18.58
N VAL A 150 10.00 12.58 17.23
CA VAL A 150 10.03 13.81 16.44
C VAL A 150 8.96 13.81 15.37
N TYR A 151 8.67 15.00 14.82
CA TYR A 151 7.97 15.14 13.54
C TYR A 151 8.75 16.09 12.61
N LEU A 152 8.60 15.89 11.30
CA LEU A 152 9.14 16.79 10.29
C LEU A 152 8.13 17.90 10.00
N TYR A 153 8.58 19.14 10.07
CA TYR A 153 7.86 20.32 9.66
C TYR A 153 8.46 20.84 8.35
N ILE A 154 7.63 20.96 7.31
CA ILE A 154 8.02 21.43 5.99
C ILE A 154 7.05 22.54 5.58
N ASP A 155 7.57 23.76 5.41
CA ASP A 155 6.83 24.93 4.94
C ASP A 155 7.66 25.58 3.83
N ASP A 156 7.39 25.16 2.60
CA ASP A 156 8.23 25.45 1.44
C ASP A 156 9.72 25.11 1.72
N ASP A 157 10.59 26.11 1.71
CA ASP A 157 12.04 25.96 1.94
C ASP A 157 12.42 25.77 3.41
N LYS A 158 11.50 26.06 4.33
CA LYS A 158 11.73 25.90 5.77
C LYS A 158 11.45 24.47 6.19
N VAL A 159 12.51 23.74 6.54
CA VAL A 159 12.42 22.35 6.99
C VAL A 159 13.05 22.21 8.37
N GLU A 160 12.28 21.64 9.31
CA GLU A 160 12.69 21.49 10.72
C GLU A 160 12.33 20.10 11.25
N ILE A 161 13.18 19.58 12.14
CA ILE A 161 12.88 18.42 12.97
C ILE A 161 12.38 18.95 14.31
N ARG A 162 11.12 18.66 14.68
CA ARG A 162 10.46 19.18 15.88
C ARG A 162 10.16 18.06 16.88
N ASP A 163 10.12 18.38 18.16
CA ASP A 163 9.76 17.45 19.24
C ASP A 163 8.32 16.95 19.11
N ALA A 164 8.12 15.63 19.22
CA ALA A 164 6.80 15.00 19.16
C ALA A 164 6.46 14.19 20.43
N LYS A 165 7.24 14.34 21.51
CA LYS A 165 7.05 13.54 22.75
C LYS A 165 5.64 13.62 23.30
N LYS A 166 5.02 14.81 23.30
CA LYS A 166 3.64 15.01 23.80
C LYS A 166 2.57 14.28 22.99
N PHE A 167 2.88 13.93 21.73
CA PHE A 167 1.97 13.25 20.82
C PHE A 167 2.16 11.72 20.78
N TRP A 168 3.23 11.21 21.43
CA TRP A 168 3.52 9.79 21.43
C TRP A 168 2.50 9.03 22.27
N GLY A 169 1.94 7.95 21.74
CA GLY A 169 0.84 7.18 22.33
C GLY A 169 -0.56 7.63 21.90
N MET A 170 -0.70 8.77 21.22
CA MET A 170 -2.00 9.24 20.76
C MET A 170 -2.49 8.44 19.56
N GLY A 171 -3.80 8.10 19.55
CA GLY A 171 -4.50 7.60 18.38
C GLY A 171 -4.53 8.62 17.24
N THR A 172 -4.70 8.14 16.02
CA THR A 172 -4.58 8.97 14.81
C THR A 172 -5.63 10.06 14.71
N ASP A 173 -6.85 9.79 15.19
CA ASP A 173 -7.97 10.76 15.13
C ASP A 173 -7.74 11.98 16.02
N GLN A 174 -7.23 11.76 17.23
CA GLN A 174 -6.91 12.87 18.15
C GLN A 174 -5.62 13.59 17.72
N PHE A 175 -4.60 12.80 17.33
CA PHE A 175 -3.30 13.33 16.95
C PHE A 175 -3.37 14.35 15.79
N ASP A 176 -4.11 14.05 14.73
CA ASP A 176 -4.21 14.93 13.55
C ASP A 176 -4.81 16.29 13.91
N LYS A 177 -5.83 16.31 14.78
CA LYS A 177 -6.46 17.53 15.28
C LYS A 177 -5.49 18.36 16.11
N ASP A 178 -4.83 17.74 17.07
CA ASP A 178 -3.92 18.42 17.99
C ASP A 178 -2.68 18.97 17.25
N LEU A 179 -2.17 18.21 16.27
CA LEU A 179 -1.04 18.69 15.46
C LEU A 179 -1.44 19.89 14.59
N ILE A 180 -2.59 19.87 13.92
CA ILE A 180 -3.07 20.99 13.11
C ILE A 180 -3.33 22.23 13.98
N GLU A 181 -3.86 22.05 15.20
CA GLU A 181 -4.02 23.15 16.16
C GLU A 181 -2.68 23.76 16.57
N GLU A 182 -1.66 22.92 16.86
CA GLU A 182 -0.30 23.38 17.18
C GLU A 182 0.36 24.14 16.03
N LEU A 183 0.15 23.66 14.80
CA LEU A 183 0.71 24.31 13.61
C LEU A 183 0.04 25.67 13.32
N GLY A 184 -1.18 25.90 13.82
CA GLY A 184 -1.91 27.17 13.65
C GLY A 184 -2.37 27.46 12.21
N ASP A 185 -2.20 26.51 11.27
CA ASP A 185 -2.64 26.65 9.88
C ASP A 185 -3.28 25.33 9.39
N PRO A 186 -4.62 25.32 9.15
CA PRO A 186 -5.34 24.13 8.68
C PRO A 186 -5.00 23.70 7.26
N ARG A 187 -4.17 24.46 6.55
CA ARG A 187 -3.72 24.10 5.19
C ARG A 187 -2.56 23.11 5.20
N PHE A 188 -1.87 22.90 6.33
CA PHE A 188 -0.90 21.82 6.44
C PHE A 188 -1.55 20.48 6.09
N ARG A 189 -0.78 19.64 5.40
CA ARG A 189 -1.15 18.24 5.12
C ARG A 189 -0.19 17.34 5.85
N THR A 190 -0.75 16.37 6.56
CA THR A 190 -0.02 15.54 7.50
C THR A 190 -0.06 14.08 7.08
N CYS A 191 0.99 13.34 7.36
CA CYS A 191 0.96 11.89 7.44
C CYS A 191 1.68 11.44 8.70
N TYR A 192 1.17 10.40 9.35
CA TYR A 192 1.56 10.05 10.72
C TYR A 192 1.29 8.58 11.02
N ILE A 193 1.86 8.11 12.13
CA ILE A 193 1.60 6.78 12.68
C ILE A 193 0.73 6.88 13.93
N GLY A 194 -0.07 5.83 14.14
CA GLY A 194 -0.76 5.58 15.40
C GLY A 194 0.10 4.78 16.37
N PRO A 195 -0.45 4.42 17.54
CA PRO A 195 0.26 3.65 18.57
C PRO A 195 0.82 2.31 18.09
N ALA A 196 0.20 1.67 17.09
CA ALA A 196 0.73 0.42 16.54
C ALA A 196 2.09 0.59 15.86
N GLY A 197 2.30 1.72 15.15
CA GLY A 197 3.60 2.04 14.56
C GLY A 197 4.65 2.33 15.63
N GLU A 198 4.28 3.06 16.68
CA GLU A 198 5.13 3.37 17.83
C GLU A 198 5.55 2.10 18.58
N ASN A 199 4.64 1.14 18.71
CA ASN A 199 4.87 -0.16 19.33
C ASN A 199 5.52 -1.18 18.38
N LEU A 200 5.88 -0.80 17.16
CA LEU A 200 6.52 -1.65 16.16
C LEU A 200 5.71 -2.90 15.82
N VAL A 201 4.40 -2.78 15.67
CA VAL A 201 3.58 -3.83 15.05
C VAL A 201 4.00 -3.94 13.58
N GLU A 202 4.41 -5.12 13.11
CA GLU A 202 5.07 -5.30 11.82
C GLU A 202 4.20 -4.92 10.62
N TYR A 203 2.88 -4.95 10.78
CA TYR A 203 1.90 -4.49 9.78
C TYR A 203 1.24 -3.15 10.13
N ALA A 204 1.90 -2.32 10.94
CA ALA A 204 1.45 -0.95 11.15
C ALA A 204 1.59 -0.13 9.86
N CYS A 205 0.66 0.80 9.66
CA CYS A 205 0.56 1.63 8.47
C CYS A 205 0.75 3.12 8.79
N ILE A 206 0.96 3.92 7.73
CA ILE A 206 0.98 5.38 7.81
C ILE A 206 -0.40 5.89 7.40
N ILE A 207 -0.99 6.75 8.22
CA ILE A 207 -2.29 7.37 7.99
C ILE A 207 -2.10 8.82 7.53
N ASN A 208 -2.99 9.32 6.71
CA ASN A 208 -3.16 10.73 6.40
C ASN A 208 -4.64 11.06 6.22
N THR A 209 -4.97 12.31 6.23
CA THR A 209 -6.30 12.91 5.99
C THR A 209 -7.48 11.92 5.96
N ALA A 210 -8.33 11.91 6.99
CA ALA A 210 -9.55 11.11 7.04
C ALA A 210 -9.30 9.61 6.77
N ALA A 211 -8.42 8.99 7.56
CA ALA A 211 -8.10 7.57 7.53
C ALA A 211 -7.70 7.03 6.13
N ARG A 212 -7.01 7.83 5.32
CA ARG A 212 -6.34 7.31 4.13
C ARG A 212 -4.98 6.76 4.52
N ALA A 213 -4.69 5.56 4.09
CA ALA A 213 -3.52 4.83 4.56
C ALA A 213 -2.55 4.45 3.43
N ALA A 214 -1.24 4.52 3.72
CA ALA A 214 -0.24 3.65 3.12
C ALA A 214 -0.29 2.34 3.91
N GLY A 215 -1.32 1.52 3.59
CA GLY A 215 -1.85 0.52 4.50
C GLY A 215 -1.01 -0.72 4.64
N ARG A 216 -0.22 -1.10 3.63
CA ARG A 216 0.38 -2.43 3.59
C ARG A 216 1.90 -2.42 3.54
N GLY A 217 2.52 -3.53 4.01
CA GLY A 217 3.97 -3.74 3.97
C GLY A 217 4.75 -3.12 5.13
N GLY A 218 4.07 -2.73 6.23
CA GLY A 218 4.71 -2.33 7.48
C GLY A 218 5.36 -0.94 7.46
N THR A 219 4.90 -0.03 6.59
CA THR A 219 5.47 1.31 6.48
C THR A 219 5.42 2.11 7.78
N GLY A 220 4.33 1.94 8.56
CA GLY A 220 4.18 2.58 9.88
C GLY A 220 5.15 2.02 10.93
N CYS A 221 5.44 0.73 10.89
CA CYS A 221 6.46 0.11 11.74
C CYS A 221 7.86 0.68 11.45
N VAL A 222 8.22 0.83 10.16
CA VAL A 222 9.49 1.47 9.76
C VAL A 222 9.54 2.92 10.22
N MET A 223 8.46 3.68 10.11
CA MET A 223 8.37 5.05 10.59
C MET A 223 8.55 5.13 12.11
N GLY A 224 7.90 4.25 12.86
CA GLY A 224 8.05 4.14 14.32
C GLY A 224 9.46 3.77 14.76
N SER A 225 10.13 2.84 14.04
CA SER A 225 11.52 2.45 14.34
C SER A 225 12.51 3.62 14.26
N LYS A 226 12.15 4.67 13.53
CA LYS A 226 12.93 5.91 13.40
C LYS A 226 12.59 6.97 14.46
N ASN A 227 11.66 6.69 15.38
CA ASN A 227 11.06 7.66 16.30
C ASN A 227 10.40 8.84 15.56
N LEU A 228 9.91 8.62 14.33
CA LEU A 228 9.23 9.63 13.51
C LEU A 228 7.71 9.47 13.68
N LYS A 229 7.07 10.42 14.37
CA LYS A 229 5.62 10.43 14.60
C LYS A 229 4.84 10.89 13.38
N ALA A 230 5.32 11.96 12.73
CA ALA A 230 4.60 12.58 11.62
C ALA A 230 5.53 13.32 10.65
N VAL A 231 4.97 13.61 9.47
CA VAL A 231 5.46 14.64 8.55
C VAL A 231 4.30 15.61 8.30
N ALA A 232 4.51 16.89 8.57
CA ALA A 232 3.58 17.97 8.27
C ALA A 232 4.16 18.81 7.13
N VAL A 233 3.40 19.02 6.07
CA VAL A 233 3.85 19.74 4.88
C VAL A 233 2.86 20.83 4.47
N ARG A 234 3.39 21.98 4.10
CA ARG A 234 2.71 23.11 3.49
C ARG A 234 3.56 23.61 2.32
N GLY A 235 2.93 23.82 1.17
CA GLY A 235 3.59 24.32 -0.02
C GLY A 235 2.79 25.44 -0.69
N THR A 236 3.49 26.39 -1.29
CA THR A 236 2.89 27.51 -2.02
C THR A 236 3.30 27.56 -3.49
N GLY A 237 4.28 26.73 -3.91
CA GLY A 237 4.75 26.63 -5.28
C GLY A 237 3.89 25.73 -6.16
N GLN A 238 4.37 25.52 -7.38
CA GLN A 238 3.76 24.60 -8.35
C GLN A 238 4.81 24.15 -9.37
N PRO A 239 4.88 22.87 -9.75
CA PRO A 239 5.71 22.41 -10.86
C PRO A 239 5.25 23.02 -12.18
N GLU A 240 6.18 23.35 -13.06
CA GLU A 240 5.88 23.99 -14.34
C GLU A 240 5.43 22.99 -15.41
N ILE A 241 4.49 23.39 -16.26
CA ILE A 241 3.99 22.63 -17.40
C ILE A 241 4.80 22.95 -18.65
N GLY A 242 5.25 21.92 -19.38
CA GLY A 242 6.09 22.08 -20.56
C GLY A 242 5.31 22.50 -21.82
N ASN A 243 4.10 21.97 -22.02
CA ASN A 243 3.21 22.31 -23.13
C ASN A 243 1.78 22.49 -22.61
N HIS A 244 1.42 23.74 -22.29
CA HIS A 244 0.11 24.09 -21.73
C HIS A 244 -1.05 23.70 -22.64
N ARG A 245 -0.91 23.88 -23.98
CA ARG A 245 -1.98 23.60 -24.91
C ARG A 245 -2.31 22.11 -24.94
N LEU A 246 -1.31 21.26 -25.15
CA LEU A 246 -1.49 19.81 -25.17
C LEU A 246 -2.03 19.30 -23.83
N TYR A 247 -1.51 19.83 -22.72
CA TYR A 247 -1.98 19.47 -21.37
C TYR A 247 -3.47 19.80 -21.18
N LEU A 248 -3.93 21.00 -21.58
CA LEU A 248 -5.31 21.42 -21.41
C LEU A 248 -6.28 20.64 -22.30
N GLU A 249 -5.90 20.34 -23.54
CA GLU A 249 -6.68 19.51 -24.47
C GLU A 249 -6.88 18.09 -23.88
N ALA A 250 -5.82 17.42 -23.46
CA ALA A 250 -5.88 16.09 -22.86
C ALA A 250 -6.61 16.09 -21.49
N LEU A 251 -6.45 17.16 -20.70
CA LEU A 251 -7.15 17.31 -19.42
C LEU A 251 -8.67 17.41 -19.59
N GLU A 252 -9.13 18.19 -20.58
CA GLU A 252 -10.57 18.35 -20.84
C GLU A 252 -11.17 17.02 -21.34
N GLU A 253 -10.49 16.32 -22.22
CA GLU A 253 -10.93 14.99 -22.66
C GLU A 253 -11.02 14.01 -21.48
N ALA A 254 -10.02 13.97 -20.58
CA ALA A 254 -10.08 13.15 -19.39
C ALA A 254 -11.29 13.53 -18.51
N ARG A 255 -11.56 14.81 -18.30
CA ARG A 255 -12.71 15.28 -17.51
C ARG A 255 -14.05 14.84 -18.10
N GLN A 256 -14.19 14.87 -19.43
CA GLN A 256 -15.41 14.42 -20.09
C GLN A 256 -15.61 12.91 -19.93
N ARG A 257 -14.55 12.09 -20.09
CA ARG A 257 -14.62 10.64 -19.87
C ARG A 257 -15.04 10.32 -18.43
N PHE A 258 -14.47 11.00 -17.42
CA PHE A 258 -14.85 10.82 -16.02
C PHE A 258 -16.30 11.20 -15.70
N LYS A 259 -16.94 12.06 -16.48
CA LYS A 259 -18.36 12.37 -16.33
C LYS A 259 -19.26 11.26 -16.88
N ASN A 260 -18.84 10.63 -17.96
CA ASN A 260 -19.66 9.71 -18.76
C ASN A 260 -19.54 8.23 -18.30
N GLU A 261 -18.54 7.88 -17.50
CA GLU A 261 -18.33 6.51 -17.03
C GLU A 261 -19.31 6.12 -15.93
N GLU A 262 -20.20 5.16 -16.21
CA GLU A 262 -21.23 4.68 -15.27
C GLU A 262 -20.64 4.08 -13.99
N ILE A 263 -19.50 3.38 -14.10
CA ILE A 263 -18.80 2.78 -12.95
C ILE A 263 -18.47 3.83 -11.88
N TYR A 264 -18.21 5.08 -12.26
CA TYR A 264 -17.92 6.13 -11.31
C TYR A 264 -19.14 6.59 -10.53
N SER A 265 -20.34 6.40 -11.05
CA SER A 265 -21.60 6.62 -10.32
C SER A 265 -21.71 5.66 -9.14
N MET A 266 -21.35 4.40 -9.30
CA MET A 266 -21.30 3.41 -8.22
C MET A 266 -20.31 3.81 -7.13
N TRP A 267 -19.08 4.20 -7.50
CA TRP A 267 -18.07 4.65 -6.54
C TRP A 267 -18.51 5.92 -5.78
N ARG A 268 -19.14 6.89 -6.46
CA ARG A 268 -19.67 8.10 -5.82
C ARG A 268 -20.80 7.79 -4.85
N SER A 269 -21.66 6.84 -5.15
CA SER A 269 -22.83 6.52 -4.32
C SER A 269 -22.51 5.69 -3.09
N ALA A 270 -21.62 4.70 -3.21
CA ALA A 270 -21.38 3.71 -2.16
C ALA A 270 -19.89 3.45 -1.85
N GLY A 271 -18.96 4.04 -2.59
CA GLY A 271 -17.55 3.71 -2.45
C GLY A 271 -17.27 2.24 -2.75
N THR A 272 -16.17 1.73 -2.24
CA THR A 272 -15.81 0.30 -2.41
C THR A 272 -16.69 -0.64 -1.59
N ALA A 273 -17.49 -0.13 -0.63
CA ALA A 273 -18.47 -0.94 0.08
C ALA A 273 -19.49 -1.62 -0.85
N ALA A 274 -19.77 -1.03 -2.05
CA ALA A 274 -20.62 -1.65 -3.07
C ALA A 274 -20.09 -3.02 -3.54
N ALA A 275 -18.80 -3.28 -3.40
CA ALA A 275 -18.19 -4.55 -3.78
C ALA A 275 -18.44 -5.67 -2.75
N LEU A 276 -18.90 -5.38 -1.53
CA LEU A 276 -19.17 -6.40 -0.52
C LEU A 276 -20.27 -7.37 -1.00
N GLU A 277 -21.43 -6.86 -1.32
CA GLU A 277 -22.54 -7.67 -1.81
C GLU A 277 -22.21 -8.31 -3.17
N MET A 278 -21.58 -7.57 -4.07
CA MET A 278 -21.23 -8.03 -5.42
C MET A 278 -20.25 -9.21 -5.37
N LEU A 279 -19.15 -9.11 -4.65
CA LEU A 279 -18.11 -10.16 -4.64
C LEU A 279 -18.53 -11.37 -3.77
N SER A 280 -19.37 -11.17 -2.75
CA SER A 280 -20.02 -12.26 -2.04
C SER A 280 -20.96 -13.05 -2.95
N GLY A 281 -21.78 -12.37 -3.76
CA GLY A 281 -22.64 -12.99 -4.77
C GLY A 281 -21.87 -13.78 -5.84
N LEU A 282 -20.69 -13.27 -6.25
CA LEU A 282 -19.80 -13.96 -7.18
C LEU A 282 -19.04 -15.15 -6.55
N GLY A 283 -19.12 -15.34 -5.23
CA GLY A 283 -18.44 -16.44 -4.54
C GLY A 283 -16.91 -16.30 -4.46
N ILE A 284 -16.38 -15.08 -4.48
CA ILE A 284 -14.93 -14.80 -4.48
C ILE A 284 -14.47 -13.89 -3.35
N MET A 285 -15.30 -13.68 -2.33
CA MET A 285 -14.96 -12.93 -1.11
C MET A 285 -14.14 -13.82 -0.15
N ALA A 286 -13.33 -13.21 0.72
CA ALA A 286 -12.70 -13.92 1.84
C ALA A 286 -13.71 -14.07 3.00
N VAL A 287 -14.08 -15.30 3.34
CA VAL A 287 -15.02 -15.59 4.41
C VAL A 287 -14.49 -16.70 5.30
N LYS A 288 -14.57 -16.50 6.62
CA LYS A 288 -14.16 -17.49 7.64
C LYS A 288 -12.73 -18.02 7.38
N ASN A 289 -11.75 -17.13 7.39
CA ASN A 289 -10.36 -17.40 7.03
C ASN A 289 -10.21 -18.08 5.65
N TYR A 290 -10.93 -17.55 4.63
CA TYR A 290 -10.95 -18.05 3.23
C TYR A 290 -11.49 -19.49 3.05
N ARG A 291 -12.21 -20.03 4.03
CA ARG A 291 -12.89 -21.31 3.88
C ARG A 291 -14.03 -21.22 2.88
N GLU A 292 -14.63 -20.03 2.75
CA GLU A 292 -15.77 -19.78 1.87
C GLU A 292 -15.55 -18.55 0.98
N GLY A 293 -16.31 -18.51 -0.12
CA GLY A 293 -16.32 -17.39 -1.08
C GLY A 293 -17.58 -16.51 -0.96
N THR A 294 -18.60 -16.96 -0.25
CA THR A 294 -19.90 -16.28 -0.07
C THR A 294 -20.17 -16.09 1.42
N PHE A 295 -20.57 -14.87 1.81
CA PHE A 295 -21.01 -14.57 3.16
C PHE A 295 -22.53 -14.40 3.18
N PRO A 296 -23.31 -15.35 3.75
CA PRO A 296 -24.77 -15.31 3.69
C PRO A 296 -25.40 -14.06 4.31
N GLU A 297 -24.72 -13.45 5.29
CA GLU A 297 -25.19 -12.26 5.99
C GLU A 297 -24.58 -10.94 5.47
N VAL A 298 -24.02 -10.93 4.25
CA VAL A 298 -23.32 -9.77 3.67
C VAL A 298 -24.19 -8.50 3.67
N ASN A 299 -25.50 -8.62 3.47
CA ASN A 299 -26.45 -7.51 3.49
C ASN A 299 -26.50 -6.78 4.84
N LYS A 300 -26.08 -7.44 5.94
CA LYS A 300 -26.03 -6.82 7.26
C LYS A 300 -24.80 -5.93 7.46
N ILE A 301 -23.73 -6.12 6.67
CA ILE A 301 -22.46 -5.39 6.80
C ILE A 301 -22.07 -4.58 5.56
N GLY A 302 -22.74 -4.79 4.43
CA GLY A 302 -22.44 -4.17 3.15
C GLY A 302 -22.90 -2.72 3.01
N ALA A 303 -22.87 -2.23 1.77
CA ALA A 303 -23.24 -0.85 1.45
C ALA A 303 -24.69 -0.54 1.84
N GLN A 304 -25.62 -1.47 1.63
CA GLN A 304 -27.02 -1.28 1.94
C GLN A 304 -27.28 -0.99 3.43
N SER A 305 -26.65 -1.74 4.33
CA SER A 305 -26.80 -1.55 5.77
C SER A 305 -26.02 -0.34 6.30
N SER A 306 -24.87 -0.04 5.68
CA SER A 306 -23.99 1.06 6.13
C SER A 306 -24.48 2.44 5.67
N ARG A 307 -25.21 2.52 4.56
CA ARG A 307 -25.69 3.78 3.97
C ARG A 307 -26.50 4.64 4.95
N LYS A 308 -27.25 4.05 5.85
CA LYS A 308 -28.03 4.77 6.88
C LYS A 308 -27.16 5.55 7.87
N ASN A 309 -25.91 5.17 8.02
CA ASN A 309 -24.94 5.81 8.91
C ASN A 309 -24.12 6.90 8.20
N TRP A 310 -24.09 6.92 6.84
CA TRP A 310 -23.27 7.88 6.11
C TRP A 310 -23.86 9.27 6.13
N VAL A 311 -23.03 10.26 6.42
CA VAL A 311 -23.39 11.68 6.48
C VAL A 311 -22.72 12.51 5.39
N ARG A 312 -21.56 12.07 4.88
CA ARG A 312 -20.86 12.75 3.77
C ARG A 312 -19.91 11.83 3.02
N SER A 313 -19.52 12.30 1.82
CA SER A 313 -18.46 11.71 1.02
C SER A 313 -17.23 12.62 0.99
N PHE A 314 -16.03 12.02 0.93
CA PHE A 314 -14.78 12.73 0.78
C PHE A 314 -14.08 12.39 -0.52
N SER A 315 -13.41 13.38 -1.10
CA SER A 315 -12.50 13.22 -2.24
C SER A 315 -11.04 13.32 -1.81
N CYS A 316 -10.16 12.68 -2.57
CA CYS A 316 -8.74 13.03 -2.63
C CYS A 316 -8.53 14.25 -3.53
N TYR A 317 -7.32 14.78 -3.59
CA TYR A 317 -6.96 15.89 -4.47
C TYR A 317 -7.39 15.60 -5.92
N CYS A 318 -8.09 16.54 -6.54
CA CYS A 318 -8.61 16.46 -7.92
C CYS A 318 -9.36 15.16 -8.27
N CYS A 319 -9.93 14.46 -7.29
CA CYS A 319 -10.61 13.19 -7.52
C CYS A 319 -12.13 13.36 -7.64
N PRO A 320 -12.74 13.07 -8.81
CA PRO A 320 -14.18 13.17 -9.00
C PRO A 320 -14.96 11.98 -8.43
N LEU A 321 -14.27 10.92 -7.99
CA LEU A 321 -14.91 9.68 -7.53
C LEU A 321 -15.56 9.82 -6.15
N ALA A 322 -15.04 10.63 -5.25
CA ALA A 322 -15.55 10.83 -3.89
C ALA A 322 -15.93 9.51 -3.17
N CYS A 323 -15.09 8.49 -3.34
CA CYS A 323 -15.40 7.12 -2.93
C CYS A 323 -15.39 6.91 -1.41
N LYS A 324 -14.70 7.73 -0.64
CA LYS A 324 -14.66 7.63 0.82
C LYS A 324 -15.98 8.08 1.43
N LYS A 325 -16.55 7.23 2.31
CA LYS A 325 -17.79 7.51 3.04
C LYS A 325 -17.47 7.71 4.51
N SER A 326 -18.01 8.78 5.09
CA SER A 326 -17.89 9.06 6.52
C SER A 326 -19.28 9.11 7.15
N GLY A 327 -19.36 8.58 8.36
CA GLY A 327 -20.63 8.42 9.02
C GLY A 327 -20.56 8.41 10.54
N LYS A 328 -21.73 8.13 11.13
CA LYS A 328 -21.90 8.01 12.56
C LYS A 328 -22.77 6.80 12.85
N THR A 329 -22.23 5.86 13.64
CA THR A 329 -23.00 4.69 14.08
C THR A 329 -24.19 5.11 14.94
N THR A 330 -25.37 4.60 14.62
CA THR A 330 -26.62 4.91 15.35
C THR A 330 -27.00 3.84 16.38
N ASN A 331 -26.48 2.63 16.25
CA ASN A 331 -26.85 1.47 17.06
C ASN A 331 -25.97 1.34 18.32
N SER A 332 -26.61 1.01 19.45
CA SER A 332 -25.94 0.59 20.70
C SER A 332 -25.19 -0.73 20.49
N PRO A 333 -24.03 -0.97 21.14
CA PRO A 333 -23.41 -0.13 22.18
C PRO A 333 -22.49 0.97 21.62
N PHE A 334 -22.32 1.09 20.29
CA PHE A 334 -21.39 2.01 19.67
C PHE A 334 -22.06 3.26 19.08
N ALA A 335 -23.26 3.58 19.53
CA ALA A 335 -23.97 4.80 19.10
C ALA A 335 -23.13 6.05 19.35
N GLY A 336 -23.04 6.91 18.35
CA GLY A 336 -22.23 8.13 18.43
C GLY A 336 -20.81 7.99 17.87
N LEU A 337 -20.31 6.78 17.59
CA LEU A 337 -19.02 6.59 16.98
C LEU A 337 -18.99 7.24 15.58
N VAL A 338 -18.10 8.19 15.40
CA VAL A 338 -17.78 8.79 14.09
C VAL A 338 -16.69 7.95 13.43
N HIS A 339 -16.89 7.59 12.19
CA HIS A 339 -16.00 6.66 11.47
C HIS A 339 -16.01 6.90 9.97
N ASP A 340 -15.04 6.34 9.29
CA ASP A 340 -14.99 6.22 7.83
C ASP A 340 -15.24 4.76 7.39
N GLY A 341 -15.82 4.58 6.22
CA GLY A 341 -16.09 3.26 5.64
C GLY A 341 -17.52 2.74 5.84
N PRO A 342 -17.71 1.39 5.70
CA PRO A 342 -16.67 0.43 5.38
C PRO A 342 -16.13 0.60 3.98
N GLU A 343 -14.88 0.20 3.75
CA GLU A 343 -14.36 -0.12 2.43
C GLU A 343 -14.53 -1.63 2.19
N TYR A 344 -14.41 -2.09 0.93
CA TYR A 344 -14.51 -3.54 0.64
C TYR A 344 -13.53 -4.37 1.48
N GLU A 345 -12.26 -3.98 1.49
CA GLU A 345 -11.23 -4.71 2.22
C GLU A 345 -11.50 -4.73 3.73
N THR A 346 -11.80 -3.58 4.34
CA THR A 346 -12.02 -3.48 5.78
C THR A 346 -13.30 -4.17 6.21
N GLY A 347 -14.39 -4.03 5.44
CA GLY A 347 -15.67 -4.69 5.71
C GLY A 347 -15.60 -6.21 5.53
N THR A 348 -14.81 -6.69 4.57
CA THR A 348 -14.56 -8.12 4.42
C THR A 348 -13.68 -8.66 5.55
N MET A 349 -12.54 -8.05 5.80
CA MET A 349 -11.54 -8.62 6.70
C MET A 349 -11.91 -8.51 8.17
N LEU A 350 -12.56 -7.43 8.60
CA LEU A 350 -13.04 -7.25 9.97
C LEU A 350 -14.55 -7.58 10.15
N GLY A 351 -15.20 -8.03 9.07
CA GLY A 351 -16.58 -8.51 9.06
C GLY A 351 -16.66 -9.96 8.62
N ALA A 352 -16.84 -10.20 7.32
CA ALA A 352 -17.10 -11.53 6.74
C ALA A 352 -16.00 -12.57 7.07
N ASN A 353 -14.73 -12.20 7.02
CA ASN A 353 -13.61 -13.10 7.31
C ASN A 353 -13.59 -13.56 8.78
N LEU A 354 -14.13 -12.76 9.69
CA LEU A 354 -14.30 -13.09 11.12
C LEU A 354 -15.72 -13.58 11.47
N MET A 355 -16.59 -13.75 10.46
CA MET A 355 -18.00 -14.11 10.64
C MET A 355 -18.82 -13.08 11.45
N ILE A 356 -18.40 -11.82 11.47
CA ILE A 356 -19.12 -10.74 12.15
C ILE A 356 -20.18 -10.19 11.19
N SER A 357 -21.45 -10.28 11.60
CA SER A 357 -22.61 -9.72 10.90
C SER A 357 -23.22 -8.50 11.60
N ASP A 358 -22.67 -8.08 12.72
CA ASP A 358 -23.02 -6.82 13.39
C ASP A 358 -22.27 -5.64 12.74
N ASN A 359 -23.01 -4.80 12.00
CA ASN A 359 -22.44 -3.62 11.33
C ASN A 359 -21.78 -2.65 12.31
N ALA A 360 -22.40 -2.39 13.47
CA ALA A 360 -21.86 -1.44 14.46
C ALA A 360 -20.56 -1.98 15.09
N GLY A 361 -20.51 -3.27 15.39
CA GLY A 361 -19.32 -3.95 15.90
C GLY A 361 -18.19 -3.98 14.87
N MET A 362 -18.49 -4.30 13.61
CA MET A 362 -17.54 -4.24 12.50
C MET A 362 -16.97 -2.81 12.34
N MET A 363 -17.82 -1.79 12.34
CA MET A 363 -17.38 -0.39 12.22
C MET A 363 -16.51 0.05 13.40
N LYS A 364 -16.76 -0.45 14.63
CA LYS A 364 -15.88 -0.21 15.78
C LYS A 364 -14.51 -0.86 15.59
N ALA A 365 -14.45 -2.07 15.03
CA ALA A 365 -13.18 -2.73 14.73
C ALA A 365 -12.39 -1.97 13.63
N ILE A 366 -13.06 -1.49 12.58
CA ILE A 366 -12.46 -0.65 11.53
C ILE A 366 -11.92 0.66 12.13
N TYR A 367 -12.73 1.35 12.94
CA TYR A 367 -12.29 2.58 13.62
C TYR A 367 -11.02 2.35 14.45
N LEU A 368 -10.95 1.26 15.22
CA LEU A 368 -9.76 0.96 16.02
C LEU A 368 -8.54 0.63 15.15
N ALA A 369 -8.72 -0.05 14.01
CA ALA A 369 -7.64 -0.31 13.07
C ALA A 369 -7.07 1.00 12.51
N ASP A 370 -7.94 1.94 12.12
CA ASP A 370 -7.54 3.25 11.63
C ASP A 370 -6.88 4.09 12.74
N ASP A 371 -7.49 4.16 13.93
CA ASP A 371 -7.01 4.97 15.04
C ASP A 371 -5.67 4.48 15.60
N TYR A 372 -5.44 3.18 15.58
CA TYR A 372 -4.15 2.60 15.96
C TYR A 372 -3.11 2.60 14.83
N GLY A 373 -3.54 2.85 13.59
CA GLY A 373 -2.66 2.80 12.41
C GLY A 373 -2.26 1.37 12.06
N LEU A 374 -3.21 0.44 12.01
CA LEU A 374 -3.03 -0.97 11.64
C LEU A 374 -3.51 -1.24 10.22
N ASP A 375 -2.79 -2.08 9.47
CA ASP A 375 -3.29 -2.70 8.24
C ASP A 375 -4.48 -3.61 8.57
N ALA A 376 -5.70 -3.16 8.25
CA ALA A 376 -6.93 -3.91 8.53
C ALA A 376 -6.98 -5.27 7.82
N ILE A 377 -6.26 -5.43 6.70
CA ILE A 377 -6.17 -6.71 5.97
C ILE A 377 -5.35 -7.70 6.79
N SER A 378 -4.13 -7.35 7.20
CA SER A 378 -3.27 -8.20 8.02
C SER A 378 -3.89 -8.47 9.39
N LEU A 379 -4.50 -7.45 9.98
CA LEU A 379 -5.22 -7.58 11.26
C LEU A 379 -6.36 -8.60 11.19
N GLY A 380 -7.22 -8.51 10.17
CA GLY A 380 -8.33 -9.44 9.98
C GLY A 380 -7.89 -10.88 9.67
N ASN A 381 -6.81 -11.05 8.90
CA ASN A 381 -6.20 -12.37 8.68
C ASN A 381 -5.63 -12.96 9.97
N THR A 382 -4.89 -12.17 10.73
CA THR A 382 -4.26 -12.59 11.99
C THR A 382 -5.30 -13.05 13.01
N ILE A 383 -6.38 -12.27 13.18
CA ILE A 383 -7.48 -12.64 14.09
C ILE A 383 -8.24 -13.86 13.55
N GLY A 384 -8.53 -13.92 12.24
CA GLY A 384 -9.20 -15.06 11.62
C GLY A 384 -8.41 -16.36 11.71
N PHE A 385 -7.09 -16.29 11.54
CA PHE A 385 -6.19 -17.42 11.75
C PHE A 385 -6.25 -17.94 13.20
N LEU A 386 -6.17 -17.04 14.18
CA LEU A 386 -6.29 -17.41 15.60
C LEU A 386 -7.67 -17.98 15.96
N MET A 387 -8.77 -17.44 15.39
CA MET A 387 -10.12 -18.00 15.54
C MET A 387 -10.18 -19.44 15.02
N GLU A 388 -9.57 -19.71 13.88
CA GLU A 388 -9.54 -21.07 13.31
C GLU A 388 -8.66 -22.02 14.12
N ALA A 389 -7.47 -21.59 14.53
CA ALA A 389 -6.60 -22.39 15.38
C ALA A 389 -7.30 -22.76 16.71
N TYR A 390 -8.08 -21.82 17.27
CA TYR A 390 -8.87 -22.04 18.48
C TYR A 390 -10.05 -23.00 18.24
N GLU A 391 -10.80 -22.85 17.12
CA GLU A 391 -11.87 -23.78 16.70
C GLU A 391 -11.33 -25.20 16.53
N LYS A 392 -10.15 -25.36 15.92
CA LYS A 392 -9.47 -26.64 15.70
C LYS A 392 -8.81 -27.20 16.96
N LYS A 393 -8.84 -26.50 18.09
CA LYS A 393 -8.21 -26.87 19.37
C LYS A 393 -6.68 -27.03 19.26
N LEU A 394 -6.02 -26.35 18.32
CA LEU A 394 -4.56 -26.28 18.25
C LEU A 394 -4.00 -25.35 19.31
N ILE A 395 -4.80 -24.40 19.77
CA ILE A 395 -4.54 -23.48 20.88
C ILE A 395 -5.74 -23.44 21.80
N ASP A 396 -5.50 -23.10 23.06
CA ASP A 396 -6.52 -22.98 24.08
C ASP A 396 -6.76 -21.53 24.54
N LYS A 397 -7.68 -21.35 25.47
CA LYS A 397 -7.98 -20.04 26.07
C LYS A 397 -6.78 -19.41 26.79
N LYS A 398 -5.91 -20.24 27.39
CA LYS A 398 -4.73 -19.76 28.11
C LYS A 398 -3.71 -19.16 27.14
N PHE A 399 -3.52 -19.79 25.98
CA PHE A 399 -2.69 -19.26 24.89
C PHE A 399 -3.19 -17.89 24.40
N LEU A 400 -4.50 -17.66 24.44
CA LEU A 400 -5.18 -16.43 24.03
C LEU A 400 -5.41 -15.42 25.17
N ASP A 401 -4.60 -15.40 26.22
CA ASP A 401 -4.76 -14.52 27.39
C ASP A 401 -6.18 -14.57 27.99
N ASN A 402 -6.81 -15.73 28.02
CA ASN A 402 -8.19 -16.00 28.44
C ASN A 402 -9.27 -15.33 27.57
N ILE A 403 -8.97 -14.90 26.35
CA ILE A 403 -9.95 -14.44 25.38
C ILE A 403 -10.67 -15.65 24.75
N ASP A 404 -12.01 -15.69 24.82
CA ASP A 404 -12.84 -16.69 24.16
C ASP A 404 -13.05 -16.29 22.68
N LEU A 405 -12.05 -16.54 21.84
CA LEU A 405 -11.93 -16.02 20.48
C LEU A 405 -12.75 -16.84 19.46
N LYS A 406 -14.08 -16.85 19.62
CA LYS A 406 -15.02 -17.55 18.72
C LYS A 406 -15.37 -16.71 17.51
N TRP A 407 -15.67 -17.39 16.40
CA TRP A 407 -16.22 -16.77 15.19
C TRP A 407 -17.43 -15.88 15.50
N GLY A 408 -17.47 -14.68 14.88
CA GLY A 408 -18.56 -13.71 15.04
C GLY A 408 -18.53 -12.90 16.34
N SER A 409 -17.58 -13.13 17.23
CA SER A 409 -17.51 -12.42 18.51
C SER A 409 -16.85 -11.03 18.36
N VAL A 410 -17.67 -9.99 18.27
CA VAL A 410 -17.20 -8.59 18.25
C VAL A 410 -16.33 -8.29 19.46
N ASN A 411 -16.78 -8.62 20.68
CA ASN A 411 -16.04 -8.30 21.91
C ASN A 411 -14.66 -8.97 21.97
N ALA A 412 -14.55 -10.24 21.55
CA ALA A 412 -13.27 -10.94 21.49
C ALA A 412 -12.34 -10.31 20.43
N THR A 413 -12.88 -9.93 19.28
CA THR A 413 -12.16 -9.23 18.21
C THR A 413 -11.59 -7.90 18.71
N LEU A 414 -12.41 -7.07 19.37
CA LEU A 414 -11.94 -5.79 19.92
C LEU A 414 -10.84 -5.96 20.97
N LYS A 415 -10.98 -6.95 21.86
CA LYS A 415 -9.92 -7.29 22.84
C LYS A 415 -8.62 -7.69 22.14
N MET A 416 -8.71 -8.51 21.07
CA MET A 416 -7.52 -8.92 20.32
C MET A 416 -6.85 -7.72 19.61
N ILE A 417 -7.63 -6.80 19.03
CA ILE A 417 -7.09 -5.56 18.44
C ILE A 417 -6.30 -4.76 19.47
N HIS A 418 -6.83 -4.59 20.68
CA HIS A 418 -6.10 -3.89 21.76
C HIS A 418 -4.82 -4.61 22.17
N ARG A 419 -4.82 -5.96 22.28
CA ARG A 419 -3.63 -6.76 22.60
C ARG A 419 -2.55 -6.61 21.53
N ILE A 420 -2.92 -6.69 20.25
CA ILE A 420 -2.00 -6.53 19.14
C ILE A 420 -1.39 -5.13 19.14
N ASN A 421 -2.22 -4.10 19.25
CA ASN A 421 -1.73 -2.72 19.29
C ASN A 421 -0.71 -2.48 20.42
N SER A 422 -0.99 -2.99 21.62
CA SER A 422 -0.11 -2.81 22.80
C SER A 422 1.01 -3.86 22.89
N ARG A 423 1.04 -4.87 22.00
CA ARG A 423 1.95 -6.02 22.04
C ARG A 423 1.98 -6.72 23.40
N GLN A 424 0.82 -6.86 24.04
CA GLN A 424 0.70 -7.53 25.33
C GLN A 424 0.23 -8.98 25.18
N GLY A 425 0.89 -9.92 25.90
CA GLY A 425 0.55 -11.34 25.86
C GLY A 425 0.62 -11.90 24.44
N ILE A 426 -0.45 -12.61 24.02
CA ILE A 426 -0.57 -13.12 22.64
C ILE A 426 -0.46 -12.01 21.57
N GLY A 427 -0.77 -10.77 21.93
CA GLY A 427 -0.64 -9.63 21.05
C GLY A 427 0.78 -9.38 20.55
N ASP A 428 1.80 -9.73 21.31
CA ASP A 428 3.20 -9.59 20.85
C ASP A 428 3.51 -10.54 19.69
N LEU A 429 3.14 -11.81 19.79
CA LEU A 429 3.29 -12.77 18.70
C LEU A 429 2.38 -12.40 17.50
N ALA A 430 1.13 -12.06 17.77
CA ALA A 430 0.16 -11.67 16.74
C ALA A 430 0.55 -10.37 16.00
N SER A 431 1.36 -9.50 16.61
CA SER A 431 1.90 -8.29 15.97
C SER A 431 2.89 -8.56 14.84
N LYS A 432 3.37 -9.80 14.70
CA LYS A 432 4.27 -10.28 13.64
C LYS A 432 3.53 -10.95 12.46
N GLY A 433 2.21 -11.10 12.55
CA GLY A 433 1.36 -11.66 11.49
C GLY A 433 1.22 -13.18 11.50
N VAL A 434 0.48 -13.69 10.50
CA VAL A 434 0.06 -15.11 10.47
C VAL A 434 1.20 -16.09 10.27
N LYS A 435 2.28 -15.69 9.56
CA LYS A 435 3.44 -16.56 9.33
C LYS A 435 4.11 -16.91 10.66
N ALA A 436 4.42 -15.90 11.48
CA ALA A 436 5.04 -16.09 12.79
C ALA A 436 4.13 -16.90 13.74
N LEU A 437 2.82 -16.63 13.73
CA LEU A 437 1.85 -17.41 14.49
C LEU A 437 1.84 -18.88 14.09
N ALA A 438 1.84 -19.16 12.77
CA ALA A 438 1.83 -20.54 12.28
C ALA A 438 3.13 -21.28 12.57
N GLU A 439 4.27 -20.60 12.54
CA GLU A 439 5.57 -21.17 12.92
C GLU A 439 5.60 -21.53 14.43
N GLU A 440 5.06 -20.68 15.30
CA GLU A 440 5.00 -20.92 16.73
C GLU A 440 4.00 -22.03 17.11
N ILE A 441 2.81 -22.03 16.52
CA ILE A 441 1.75 -23.01 16.82
C ILE A 441 2.13 -24.40 16.26
N GLY A 442 2.76 -24.45 15.08
CA GLY A 442 3.07 -25.71 14.40
C GLY A 442 1.81 -26.50 14.04
N GLN A 443 1.84 -27.82 14.20
CA GLN A 443 0.70 -28.73 14.05
C GLN A 443 -0.05 -28.55 12.71
N ASP A 444 0.68 -28.39 11.60
CA ASP A 444 0.15 -28.15 10.25
C ASP A 444 -0.66 -26.84 10.10
N SER A 445 -0.58 -25.91 11.06
CA SER A 445 -1.30 -24.63 11.00
C SER A 445 -0.88 -23.76 9.80
N GLN A 446 0.29 -24.01 9.22
CA GLN A 446 0.78 -23.36 8.00
C GLN A 446 -0.17 -23.57 6.80
N LYS A 447 -0.94 -24.67 6.76
CA LYS A 447 -1.89 -24.96 5.67
C LYS A 447 -3.00 -23.93 5.55
N PHE A 448 -3.37 -23.29 6.65
CA PHE A 448 -4.40 -22.26 6.71
C PHE A 448 -3.89 -20.88 7.16
N ALA A 449 -2.59 -20.69 7.17
CA ALA A 449 -1.95 -19.37 7.32
C ALA A 449 -2.02 -18.62 5.99
N MET A 450 -2.94 -17.68 5.87
CA MET A 450 -3.31 -17.07 4.60
C MET A 450 -2.37 -15.92 4.21
N HIS A 451 -1.16 -16.25 3.72
CA HIS A 451 -0.12 -15.29 3.32
C HIS A 451 0.68 -15.73 2.08
N VAL A 452 1.38 -14.79 1.44
CA VAL A 452 2.45 -15.03 0.48
C VAL A 452 3.67 -14.21 0.89
N LYS A 453 4.83 -14.85 1.04
CA LYS A 453 6.08 -14.21 1.49
C LYS A 453 5.99 -13.61 2.91
N GLY A 454 5.07 -14.07 3.76
CA GLY A 454 4.77 -13.50 5.08
C GLY A 454 3.67 -12.45 5.07
N HIS A 455 3.38 -11.83 3.92
CA HIS A 455 2.36 -10.80 3.80
C HIS A 455 0.98 -11.42 3.57
N GLU A 456 0.01 -11.12 4.42
CA GLU A 456 -1.33 -11.70 4.41
C GLU A 456 -2.09 -11.38 3.13
N LEU A 457 -3.02 -12.28 2.75
CA LEU A 457 -3.86 -12.14 1.56
C LEU A 457 -4.91 -11.03 1.74
N ALA A 458 -5.17 -10.28 0.68
CA ALA A 458 -6.30 -9.35 0.61
C ALA A 458 -7.63 -10.11 0.45
N ALA A 459 -8.74 -9.42 0.57
CA ALA A 459 -10.10 -9.96 0.74
C ALA A 459 -10.69 -10.77 -0.45
N HIS A 460 -9.85 -11.35 -1.30
CA HIS A 460 -10.28 -12.11 -2.48
C HIS A 460 -9.89 -13.58 -2.39
N ASN A 461 -10.89 -14.46 -2.47
CA ASN A 461 -10.70 -15.91 -2.50
C ASN A 461 -10.19 -16.38 -3.87
N CYS A 462 -9.29 -17.35 -3.89
CA CYS A 462 -8.66 -17.85 -5.11
C CYS A 462 -9.25 -19.17 -5.63
N GLN A 463 -10.00 -19.94 -4.83
CA GLN A 463 -10.56 -21.24 -5.25
C GLN A 463 -11.46 -21.09 -6.49
N ALA A 464 -12.27 -20.03 -6.54
CA ALA A 464 -13.14 -19.71 -7.68
C ALA A 464 -12.57 -18.62 -8.61
N ASN A 465 -11.35 -18.14 -8.34
CA ASN A 465 -10.69 -17.07 -9.12
C ASN A 465 -9.19 -17.34 -9.30
N PRO A 466 -8.82 -18.33 -10.14
CA PRO A 466 -7.42 -18.72 -10.36
C PRO A 466 -6.47 -17.57 -10.76
N PRO A 467 -6.86 -16.59 -11.62
CA PRO A 467 -5.98 -15.46 -11.94
C PRO A 467 -5.58 -14.64 -10.72
N ARG A 468 -6.40 -14.59 -9.66
CA ARG A 468 -6.06 -13.92 -8.40
C ARG A 468 -4.93 -14.63 -7.66
N ALA A 469 -4.85 -15.96 -7.76
CA ALA A 469 -3.73 -16.72 -7.19
C ALA A 469 -2.40 -16.34 -7.84
N LEU A 470 -2.37 -16.19 -9.18
CA LEU A 470 -1.20 -15.69 -9.90
C LEU A 470 -0.80 -14.29 -9.41
N CYS A 471 -1.78 -13.37 -9.29
CA CYS A 471 -1.54 -12.02 -8.79
C CYS A 471 -0.89 -12.02 -7.39
N TYR A 472 -1.39 -12.82 -6.47
CA TYR A 472 -0.83 -12.93 -5.11
C TYR A 472 0.57 -13.53 -5.11
N ALA A 473 0.78 -14.63 -5.84
CA ALA A 473 2.06 -15.32 -5.87
C ALA A 473 3.19 -14.46 -6.45
N THR A 474 2.91 -13.74 -7.55
CA THR A 474 3.90 -12.98 -8.32
C THR A 474 4.11 -11.54 -7.86
N ALA A 475 3.28 -11.03 -6.95
CA ALA A 475 3.44 -9.69 -6.42
C ALA A 475 4.77 -9.54 -5.64
N ASN A 476 5.58 -8.54 -6.00
CA ASN A 476 6.91 -8.37 -5.44
C ASN A 476 6.89 -7.97 -3.95
N ARG A 477 5.89 -7.22 -3.49
CA ARG A 477 5.77 -6.83 -2.06
C ARG A 477 5.07 -7.89 -1.18
N GLY A 478 4.87 -9.11 -1.65
CA GLY A 478 4.02 -10.13 -1.03
C GLY A 478 2.57 -10.05 -1.50
N ALA A 479 1.65 -10.78 -0.88
CA ALA A 479 0.27 -10.91 -1.33
C ALA A 479 -0.42 -9.55 -1.57
N CYS A 480 -0.66 -9.22 -2.82
CA CYS A 480 -1.29 -7.96 -3.22
C CYS A 480 -2.31 -8.18 -4.34
N HIS A 481 -3.56 -7.79 -4.10
CA HIS A 481 -4.65 -7.93 -5.08
C HIS A 481 -4.65 -6.84 -6.16
N LEU A 482 -3.86 -5.77 -6.00
CA LEU A 482 -3.84 -4.61 -6.90
C LEU A 482 -2.79 -4.67 -8.00
N ASN A 483 -1.90 -5.67 -7.99
CA ASN A 483 -0.78 -5.73 -8.95
C ASN A 483 -1.18 -6.19 -10.37
N GLY A 484 -2.40 -6.66 -10.55
CA GLY A 484 -2.82 -7.23 -11.83
C GLY A 484 -2.61 -8.73 -11.95
N THR A 485 -3.32 -9.36 -12.87
CA THR A 485 -3.40 -10.81 -13.08
C THR A 485 -2.63 -11.27 -14.32
N SER A 486 -2.00 -10.35 -15.05
CA SER A 486 -1.14 -10.61 -16.21
C SER A 486 0.11 -9.72 -16.16
N VAL A 487 1.08 -10.01 -17.04
CA VAL A 487 2.30 -9.20 -17.19
C VAL A 487 1.99 -7.76 -17.54
N GLU A 488 1.07 -7.56 -18.49
CA GLU A 488 0.67 -6.24 -18.97
C GLU A 488 -0.05 -5.43 -17.88
N GLU A 489 -0.96 -6.07 -17.15
CA GLU A 489 -1.65 -5.42 -16.03
C GLU A 489 -0.68 -5.02 -14.93
N GLN A 490 0.31 -5.87 -14.63
CA GLN A 490 1.34 -5.54 -13.63
C GLN A 490 2.23 -4.38 -14.08
N ASN A 491 2.61 -4.33 -15.36
CA ASN A 491 3.35 -3.20 -15.92
C ASN A 491 2.52 -1.91 -15.87
N SER A 492 1.24 -1.99 -16.25
CA SER A 492 0.31 -0.87 -16.20
C SER A 492 0.10 -0.37 -14.76
N THR A 493 0.02 -1.28 -13.79
CA THR A 493 -0.10 -0.90 -12.37
C THR A 493 1.16 -0.22 -11.85
N ALA A 494 2.36 -0.74 -12.20
CA ALA A 494 3.61 -0.10 -11.84
C ALA A 494 3.74 1.32 -12.42
N LEU A 495 3.29 1.52 -13.66
CA LEU A 495 3.20 2.84 -14.29
C LEU A 495 2.22 3.74 -13.55
N THR A 496 0.99 3.26 -13.30
CA THR A 496 -0.08 4.00 -12.59
C THR A 496 0.39 4.53 -11.24
N ASP A 497 1.06 3.67 -10.46
CA ASP A 497 1.65 4.03 -9.17
C ASP A 497 2.80 5.04 -9.30
N SER A 498 3.46 5.07 -10.45
CA SER A 498 4.59 5.98 -10.71
C SER A 498 4.15 7.37 -11.21
N ILE A 499 3.05 7.43 -11.96
CA ILE A 499 2.45 8.72 -12.36
C ILE A 499 1.60 9.34 -11.24
N GLY A 500 1.23 8.58 -10.20
CA GLY A 500 0.47 9.06 -9.06
C GLY A 500 -1.04 9.13 -9.23
N VAL A 501 -1.59 8.34 -10.16
CA VAL A 501 -3.03 8.22 -10.40
C VAL A 501 -3.62 7.10 -9.54
N CYS A 502 -4.88 7.29 -9.11
CA CYS A 502 -5.62 6.25 -8.41
C CYS A 502 -6.05 5.14 -9.39
N LEU A 503 -5.81 3.87 -9.01
CA LEU A 503 -6.20 2.71 -9.81
C LEU A 503 -7.70 2.72 -10.19
N PHE A 504 -8.58 3.18 -9.29
CA PHE A 504 -10.01 3.30 -9.57
C PHE A 504 -10.35 4.38 -10.61
N GLY A 505 -9.44 5.31 -10.89
CA GLY A 505 -9.60 6.35 -11.89
C GLY A 505 -9.04 5.98 -13.27
N MET A 506 -8.33 4.86 -13.40
CA MET A 506 -7.61 4.54 -14.64
C MET A 506 -8.51 4.42 -15.88
N GLY A 507 -9.73 3.89 -15.72
CA GLY A 507 -10.68 3.79 -16.84
C GLY A 507 -10.98 5.13 -17.54
N GLY A 508 -10.95 6.24 -16.79
CA GLY A 508 -11.17 7.58 -17.35
C GLY A 508 -10.02 8.12 -18.22
N TYR A 509 -8.86 7.44 -18.18
CA TYR A 509 -7.71 7.77 -19.03
C TYR A 509 -7.61 6.90 -20.29
N GLY A 510 -8.63 6.09 -20.56
CA GLY A 510 -8.66 5.17 -21.69
C GLY A 510 -8.12 3.79 -21.38
N ARG A 511 -8.65 2.77 -22.07
CA ARG A 511 -8.23 1.37 -21.85
C ARG A 511 -6.76 1.13 -22.21
N ASP A 512 -6.29 1.83 -23.26
CA ASP A 512 -4.92 1.70 -23.77
C ASP A 512 -3.97 2.75 -23.19
N GLY A 513 -4.46 3.59 -22.24
CA GLY A 513 -3.66 4.64 -21.62
C GLY A 513 -3.26 5.78 -22.58
N ASP A 514 -3.99 5.98 -23.66
CA ASP A 514 -3.76 7.03 -24.66
C ASP A 514 -3.65 8.42 -24.04
N LEU A 515 -4.61 8.81 -23.20
CA LEU A 515 -4.60 10.09 -22.52
C LEU A 515 -3.48 10.24 -21.48
N ILE A 516 -2.98 9.13 -20.93
CA ILE A 516 -1.81 9.18 -20.02
C ILE A 516 -0.60 9.71 -20.76
N GLY A 517 -0.31 9.17 -21.96
CA GLY A 517 0.81 9.60 -22.80
C GLY A 517 0.70 11.08 -23.21
N GLU A 518 -0.49 11.54 -23.56
CA GLU A 518 -0.74 12.94 -23.94
C GLU A 518 -0.57 13.89 -22.76
N LEU A 519 -1.13 13.55 -21.59
CA LEU A 519 -0.97 14.32 -20.36
C LEU A 519 0.50 14.37 -19.93
N MET A 520 1.23 13.24 -19.97
CA MET A 520 2.67 13.20 -19.69
C MET A 520 3.44 14.11 -20.64
N SER A 521 3.14 14.05 -21.94
CA SER A 521 3.78 14.90 -22.95
C SER A 521 3.46 16.39 -22.72
N GLY A 522 2.23 16.71 -22.37
CA GLY A 522 1.83 18.07 -21.99
C GLY A 522 2.58 18.58 -20.75
N ILE A 523 2.61 17.79 -19.68
CA ILE A 523 3.27 18.13 -18.42
C ILE A 523 4.78 18.29 -18.61
N THR A 524 5.44 17.33 -19.27
CA THR A 524 6.92 17.32 -19.41
C THR A 524 7.44 18.11 -20.59
N GLY A 525 6.58 18.52 -21.54
CA GLY A 525 6.99 19.14 -22.80
C GLY A 525 7.71 18.19 -23.75
N SER A 526 7.76 16.89 -23.43
CA SER A 526 8.43 15.89 -24.27
C SER A 526 7.51 15.41 -25.37
N THR A 527 7.98 15.42 -26.61
CA THR A 527 7.28 14.83 -27.77
C THR A 527 7.63 13.36 -27.98
N SER A 528 8.60 12.83 -27.25
CA SER A 528 8.99 11.43 -27.27
C SER A 528 7.90 10.60 -26.57
N LYS A 529 7.20 9.74 -27.32
CA LYS A 529 6.36 8.70 -26.74
C LYS A 529 7.29 7.72 -26.02
N SER A 530 7.41 7.86 -24.71
CA SER A 530 8.04 6.83 -23.89
C SER A 530 7.24 5.55 -24.04
N ASP A 531 7.90 4.40 -24.18
CA ASP A 531 7.24 3.12 -24.08
C ASP A 531 6.80 2.90 -22.63
N LEU A 532 5.54 3.23 -22.36
CA LEU A 532 4.96 3.18 -21.02
C LEU A 532 4.93 1.74 -20.47
N GLN A 533 4.72 0.74 -21.35
CA GLN A 533 4.77 -0.67 -20.95
C GLN A 533 6.19 -1.09 -20.58
N GLN A 534 7.19 -0.67 -21.33
CA GLN A 534 8.59 -0.94 -21.01
C GLN A 534 9.01 -0.28 -19.68
N THR A 535 8.52 0.92 -19.39
CA THR A 535 8.77 1.58 -18.11
C THR A 535 8.18 0.79 -16.94
N GLY A 536 6.92 0.34 -17.05
CA GLY A 536 6.30 -0.51 -16.04
C GLY A 536 7.04 -1.85 -15.88
N GLU A 537 7.46 -2.45 -16.99
CA GLU A 537 8.25 -3.69 -16.97
C GLU A 537 9.62 -3.50 -16.30
N ARG A 538 10.30 -2.38 -16.56
CA ARG A 538 11.57 -2.02 -15.90
C ARG A 538 11.41 -1.94 -14.39
N ILE A 539 10.41 -1.23 -13.92
CA ILE A 539 10.12 -1.08 -12.49
C ILE A 539 9.87 -2.44 -11.86
N PHE A 540 9.01 -3.26 -12.46
CA PHE A 540 8.64 -4.57 -11.92
C PHE A 540 9.83 -5.55 -11.88
N ASN A 541 10.71 -5.53 -12.89
CA ASN A 541 11.93 -6.34 -12.89
C ASN A 541 12.97 -5.86 -11.88
N LEU A 542 13.11 -4.55 -11.66
CA LEU A 542 13.99 -4.02 -10.61
C LEU A 542 13.53 -4.45 -9.21
N GLU A 543 12.22 -4.47 -8.96
CA GLU A 543 11.64 -5.01 -7.72
C GLU A 543 11.94 -6.50 -7.55
N LYS A 544 11.77 -7.29 -8.62
CA LYS A 544 12.09 -8.72 -8.59
C LYS A 544 13.56 -8.96 -8.33
N LEU A 545 14.45 -8.17 -8.95
CA LEU A 545 15.90 -8.26 -8.75
C LEU A 545 16.28 -7.93 -7.29
N PHE A 546 15.64 -6.93 -6.67
CA PHE A 546 15.81 -6.63 -5.25
C PHE A 546 15.46 -7.83 -4.38
N ASN A 547 14.29 -8.43 -4.60
CA ASN A 547 13.83 -9.58 -3.84
C ASN A 547 14.69 -10.82 -4.06
N TYR A 548 15.11 -11.08 -5.31
CA TYR A 548 15.99 -12.21 -5.63
C TYR A 548 17.33 -12.10 -4.89
N ARG A 549 17.91 -10.93 -4.84
CA ARG A 549 19.12 -10.64 -4.06
C ARG A 549 18.93 -10.93 -2.55
N GLU A 550 17.74 -10.68 -2.00
CA GLU A 550 17.38 -11.00 -0.61
C GLU A 550 17.14 -12.50 -0.38
N GLY A 551 17.13 -13.33 -1.44
CA GLY A 551 16.95 -14.78 -1.36
C GLY A 551 15.54 -15.27 -1.70
N PHE A 552 14.64 -14.42 -2.17
CA PHE A 552 13.32 -14.85 -2.63
C PHE A 552 13.45 -15.56 -3.99
N THR A 553 12.90 -16.77 -4.06
CA THR A 553 12.93 -17.63 -5.24
C THR A 553 11.52 -18.02 -5.68
N ARG A 554 11.42 -18.85 -6.71
CA ARG A 554 10.14 -19.46 -7.11
C ARG A 554 9.44 -20.20 -5.96
N ALA A 555 10.19 -20.76 -5.03
CA ALA A 555 9.62 -21.46 -3.86
C ALA A 555 8.79 -20.54 -2.95
N ASP A 556 8.99 -19.21 -3.03
CA ASP A 556 8.26 -18.20 -2.28
C ASP A 556 7.04 -17.66 -3.05
N ASP A 557 6.98 -17.91 -4.37
CA ASP A 557 5.89 -17.45 -5.24
C ASP A 557 4.75 -18.51 -5.25
N VAL A 558 4.19 -18.80 -4.06
CA VAL A 558 3.14 -19.81 -3.85
C VAL A 558 2.00 -19.22 -3.02
N VAL A 559 0.79 -19.73 -3.24
CA VAL A 559 -0.39 -19.42 -2.43
C VAL A 559 -0.64 -20.53 -1.39
N PRO A 560 -1.39 -20.28 -0.30
CA PRO A 560 -1.65 -21.25 0.76
C PRO A 560 -2.29 -22.56 0.25
N ASP A 561 -1.94 -23.68 0.90
CA ASP A 561 -2.41 -25.02 0.57
C ASP A 561 -3.94 -25.15 0.61
N ARG A 562 -4.61 -24.38 1.46
CA ARG A 562 -6.08 -24.31 1.51
C ARG A 562 -6.72 -24.17 0.14
N PHE A 563 -6.18 -23.33 -0.73
CA PHE A 563 -6.78 -23.08 -2.05
C PHE A 563 -6.72 -24.31 -2.99
N PHE A 564 -5.83 -25.24 -2.71
CA PHE A 564 -5.67 -26.48 -3.48
C PHE A 564 -6.38 -27.69 -2.84
N GLU A 565 -6.61 -27.66 -1.52
CA GLU A 565 -7.01 -28.83 -0.75
C GLU A 565 -8.45 -28.73 -0.19
N GLU A 566 -8.95 -27.50 0.03
CA GLU A 566 -10.26 -27.29 0.62
C GLU A 566 -11.21 -26.65 -0.41
N PRO A 567 -12.19 -27.40 -0.99
CA PRO A 567 -13.18 -26.82 -1.90
C PRO A 567 -14.17 -25.95 -1.14
N LEU A 568 -14.73 -24.94 -1.80
CA LEU A 568 -15.82 -24.12 -1.27
C LEU A 568 -17.04 -24.99 -0.96
N THR A 569 -17.74 -24.75 0.16
CA THR A 569 -18.85 -25.61 0.61
C THR A 569 -20.23 -25.00 0.39
N ILE A 570 -20.31 -23.67 0.19
CA ILE A 570 -21.57 -22.92 0.02
C ILE A 570 -21.54 -21.99 -1.21
N GLY A 571 -22.72 -21.48 -1.57
CA GLY A 571 -22.90 -20.52 -2.67
C GLY A 571 -22.78 -21.15 -4.07
N ASP A 572 -22.86 -20.30 -5.10
CA ASP A 572 -22.85 -20.70 -6.51
C ASP A 572 -21.53 -21.32 -6.96
N LYS A 573 -20.47 -21.12 -6.18
CA LYS A 573 -19.13 -21.66 -6.43
C LYS A 573 -18.81 -22.89 -5.57
N LYS A 574 -19.84 -23.51 -4.97
CA LYS A 574 -19.65 -24.76 -4.21
C LYS A 574 -18.89 -25.80 -5.03
N GLY A 575 -17.88 -26.41 -4.42
CA GLY A 575 -17.01 -27.40 -5.05
C GLY A 575 -15.80 -26.80 -5.79
N ALA A 576 -15.73 -25.47 -5.93
CA ALA A 576 -14.58 -24.83 -6.57
C ALA A 576 -13.32 -25.00 -5.72
N VAL A 577 -12.21 -25.37 -6.39
CA VAL A 577 -10.87 -25.53 -5.83
C VAL A 577 -9.85 -25.22 -6.91
N LEU A 578 -8.74 -24.61 -6.55
CA LEU A 578 -7.63 -24.39 -7.47
C LEU A 578 -6.81 -25.69 -7.62
N THR A 579 -6.54 -26.14 -8.84
CA THR A 579 -5.67 -27.31 -9.00
C THR A 579 -4.20 -26.91 -9.04
N ARG A 580 -3.31 -27.74 -8.45
CA ARG A 580 -1.85 -27.50 -8.48
C ARG A 580 -1.31 -27.49 -9.92
N GLY A 581 -1.89 -28.33 -10.82
CA GLY A 581 -1.53 -28.34 -12.24
C GLY A 581 -1.85 -27.03 -12.94
N GLN A 582 -3.07 -26.52 -12.77
CA GLN A 582 -3.50 -25.23 -13.32
C GLN A 582 -2.61 -24.08 -12.81
N PHE A 583 -2.35 -24.04 -11.51
CA PHE A 583 -1.49 -23.01 -10.93
C PHE A 583 -0.06 -23.07 -11.48
N LYS A 584 0.51 -24.29 -11.60
CA LYS A 584 1.85 -24.47 -12.18
C LYS A 584 1.92 -23.96 -13.61
N THR A 585 0.95 -24.29 -14.45
CA THR A 585 0.90 -23.83 -15.85
C THR A 585 0.86 -22.31 -15.92
N MET A 586 -0.03 -21.65 -15.15
CA MET A 586 -0.10 -20.18 -15.10
C MET A 586 1.23 -19.54 -14.66
N MET A 587 1.92 -20.14 -13.69
CA MET A 587 3.22 -19.64 -13.22
C MET A 587 4.32 -19.80 -14.27
N ASP A 588 4.36 -20.94 -14.96
CA ASP A 588 5.34 -21.21 -16.03
C ASP A 588 5.15 -20.26 -17.21
N GLU A 589 3.92 -20.04 -17.65
CA GLU A 589 3.57 -19.09 -18.70
C GLU A 589 3.96 -17.66 -18.31
N PHE A 590 3.65 -17.26 -17.07
CA PHE A 590 4.00 -15.94 -16.55
C PHE A 590 5.53 -15.72 -16.53
N TYR A 591 6.30 -16.69 -16.02
CA TYR A 591 7.77 -16.57 -15.96
C TYR A 591 8.40 -16.53 -17.36
N THR A 592 7.90 -17.38 -18.27
CA THR A 592 8.33 -17.37 -19.67
C THR A 592 8.12 -16.00 -20.31
N LYS A 593 6.94 -15.42 -20.12
CA LYS A 593 6.58 -14.10 -20.65
C LYS A 593 7.41 -12.97 -20.02
N ARG A 594 7.74 -13.08 -18.73
CA ARG A 594 8.64 -12.15 -18.02
C ARG A 594 10.11 -12.31 -18.44
N GLY A 595 10.50 -13.43 -19.08
CA GLY A 595 11.89 -13.77 -19.34
C GLY A 595 12.66 -14.09 -18.05
N TRP A 596 11.97 -14.73 -17.08
CA TRP A 596 12.56 -15.20 -15.83
C TRP A 596 12.86 -16.69 -15.88
N ASP A 597 13.87 -17.13 -15.14
CA ASP A 597 14.20 -18.53 -15.01
C ASP A 597 13.06 -19.33 -14.36
N LEU A 598 12.68 -20.45 -14.97
CA LEU A 598 11.53 -21.26 -14.52
C LEU A 598 11.77 -22.01 -13.20
N GLN A 599 13.00 -22.17 -12.75
CA GLN A 599 13.34 -22.87 -11.52
C GLN A 599 13.59 -21.92 -10.36
N THR A 600 14.32 -20.84 -10.62
CA THR A 600 14.76 -19.88 -9.59
C THR A 600 13.90 -18.62 -9.53
N SER A 601 13.18 -18.29 -10.60
CA SER A 601 12.51 -17.00 -10.82
C SER A 601 13.47 -15.80 -10.98
N GLU A 602 14.75 -16.04 -11.26
CA GLU A 602 15.73 -14.99 -11.53
C GLU A 602 15.41 -14.28 -12.85
N PRO A 603 15.40 -12.94 -12.89
CA PRO A 603 15.29 -12.21 -14.14
C PRO A 603 16.47 -12.49 -15.06
N GLY A 604 16.20 -12.91 -16.30
CA GLY A 604 17.24 -13.29 -17.27
C GLY A 604 18.12 -12.08 -17.67
N THR A 605 19.42 -12.30 -17.85
CA THR A 605 20.40 -11.24 -18.22
C THR A 605 20.00 -10.48 -19.49
N ALA A 606 19.48 -11.18 -20.52
CA ALA A 606 19.00 -10.54 -21.75
C ALA A 606 17.83 -9.59 -21.49
N LYS A 607 16.89 -9.99 -20.61
CA LYS A 607 15.76 -9.15 -20.19
C LYS A 607 16.24 -7.90 -19.46
N LEU A 608 17.13 -8.06 -18.47
CA LEU A 608 17.68 -6.93 -17.72
C LEU A 608 18.39 -5.93 -18.64
N LYS A 609 19.23 -6.40 -19.55
CA LYS A 609 19.91 -5.54 -20.55
C LYS A 609 18.90 -4.78 -21.42
N SER A 610 17.81 -5.41 -21.88
CA SER A 610 16.79 -4.75 -22.70
C SER A 610 16.04 -3.65 -21.95
N LEU A 611 16.05 -3.69 -20.62
CA LEU A 611 15.41 -2.73 -19.71
C LEU A 611 16.41 -1.70 -19.13
N ASN A 612 17.66 -1.75 -19.51
CA ASN A 612 18.75 -0.93 -18.93
C ASN A 612 18.86 -1.08 -17.39
N LEU A 613 18.82 -2.33 -16.91
CA LEU A 613 18.97 -2.75 -15.52
C LEU A 613 20.26 -3.53 -15.32
#